data_e879c3cde77ffcf5c2f826cf75b7a30d
#
_entry.id   e879c3cde77ffcf5c2f826cf75b7a30d
#
_cell.length_a   1.000
_cell.length_b   1.000
_cell.length_c   1.000
_cell.angle_alpha   90.00
_cell.angle_beta   90.00
_cell.angle_gamma   90.00
#
_symmetry.space_group_name_H-M   'P 1'
#
loop_
_entity.id
_entity.type
_entity.pdbx_description
1 polymer ?
#
loop_
_entity_poly.entity_id
_entity_poly.type
_entity_poly.pdbx_seq_one_letter_code
_entity_poly.pdbx_strand_id
1 'polypeptide(L)'
;MDMACDEALLAREHLLTHGWIAPGVESFRHLPPPGVSAWLGGGELADAGDMRGGWTFDSLPGGTSGNLQVRLLDARDARQRQQLLADLAPPADDEAAPFAWAHRALLQRGLRLEIAAGAETTWLHLAHQPSLPVEAPLLVLDVHPGARCVLLEAHAPAAAPGLVQNLQVHVRLGAGASLQHLRIVRPGAGEQRAHQVHLRAERDARYAQFLLAAGCGYHLQRNVFELQGPGAEAQAGAVVLGTDSVLDLQMLAHHAAPRTRSGFEVLALARGAARLVANARTHIAPGCDDAQTRQRLAGIPTGGQPKLVLRPHLEIHHDQVQAAHGATWGAVPEEALFLARQRGLDEVTARALILTGLAQAVLARTMADTALPGHLRVEADLAAAVASHLGAAAPAQEDFHG
;
A
#
# COMPACT_ATOMS: atom_id res chain seq x y z
N MET A 1 32.59 3.63 -17.92
CA MET A 1 31.82 3.17 -16.79
C MET A 1 30.43 3.80 -16.95
N ASP A 2 29.38 3.05 -16.92
CA ASP A 2 28.03 3.59 -17.20
C ASP A 2 27.50 4.29 -15.94
N MET A 3 27.07 5.57 -16.05
CA MET A 3 26.56 6.37 -14.91
C MET A 3 25.42 5.68 -14.13
N ALA A 4 24.63 4.83 -14.77
CA ALA A 4 23.60 4.06 -14.11
C ALA A 4 24.16 3.00 -13.15
N CYS A 5 25.28 2.39 -13.53
CA CYS A 5 26.03 1.45 -12.68
C CYS A 5 26.65 2.18 -11.49
N ASP A 6 27.18 3.40 -11.71
CA ASP A 6 27.80 4.20 -10.65
C ASP A 6 26.76 4.62 -9.57
N GLU A 7 25.54 5.01 -9.97
CA GLU A 7 24.47 5.35 -9.01
C GLU A 7 24.01 4.15 -8.17
N ALA A 8 23.90 2.98 -8.78
CA ALA A 8 23.54 1.77 -8.05
C ALA A 8 24.64 1.35 -7.05
N LEU A 9 25.89 1.49 -7.45
CA LEU A 9 27.05 1.25 -6.58
C LEU A 9 27.10 2.26 -5.42
N LEU A 10 26.90 3.55 -5.69
CA LEU A 10 26.83 4.59 -4.67
C LEU A 10 25.72 4.33 -3.65
N ALA A 11 24.55 3.90 -4.12
CA ALA A 11 23.44 3.53 -3.22
C ALA A 11 23.79 2.33 -2.33
N ARG A 12 24.48 1.34 -2.88
CA ARG A 12 24.97 0.18 -2.12
C ARG A 12 26.04 0.58 -1.11
N GLU A 13 26.98 1.41 -1.51
CA GLU A 13 28.04 1.95 -0.64
C GLU A 13 27.45 2.79 0.49
N HIS A 14 26.46 3.62 0.19
CA HIS A 14 25.71 4.38 1.19
C HIS A 14 25.14 3.47 2.29
N LEU A 15 24.48 2.36 1.92
CA LEU A 15 23.94 1.41 2.88
C LEU A 15 25.03 0.71 3.72
N LEU A 16 26.16 0.36 3.09
CA LEU A 16 27.25 -0.29 3.79
C LEU A 16 27.95 0.66 4.77
N THR A 17 27.97 1.96 4.46
CA THR A 17 28.60 3.00 5.28
C THR A 17 27.68 3.47 6.43
N HIS A 18 26.39 3.73 6.15
CA HIS A 18 25.44 4.28 7.13
C HIS A 18 24.67 3.20 7.87
N GLY A 19 24.73 1.96 7.39
CA GLY A 19 24.13 0.80 8.04
C GLY A 19 22.67 0.58 7.67
N TRP A 20 22.10 -0.45 8.29
CA TRP A 20 20.71 -0.85 8.19
C TRP A 20 19.90 -0.25 9.33
N ILE A 21 18.62 -0.56 9.38
CA ILE A 21 17.71 -0.12 10.44
C ILE A 21 18.21 -0.67 11.78
N ALA A 22 18.56 0.22 12.69
CA ALA A 22 19.09 -0.13 13.99
C ALA A 22 18.00 -0.77 14.88
N PRO A 23 18.36 -1.69 15.79
CA PRO A 23 17.44 -2.18 16.80
C PRO A 23 16.88 -1.05 17.64
N GLY A 24 15.56 -1.04 17.88
CA GLY A 24 14.90 -0.04 18.71
C GLY A 24 14.46 1.24 18.00
N VAL A 25 14.72 1.39 16.70
CA VAL A 25 14.12 2.43 15.87
C VAL A 25 12.62 2.39 16.00
N GLU A 26 11.99 3.53 16.29
CA GLU A 26 10.60 3.62 16.75
C GLU A 26 9.60 2.99 15.79
N SER A 27 9.74 3.20 14.48
CA SER A 27 8.83 2.62 13.48
C SER A 27 8.94 1.10 13.36
N PHE A 28 10.08 0.52 13.74
CA PHE A 28 10.38 -0.91 13.54
C PHE A 28 10.57 -1.69 14.85
N ARG A 29 10.42 -1.06 16.02
CA ARG A 29 10.73 -1.70 17.32
C ARG A 29 9.91 -2.95 17.62
N HIS A 30 8.69 -3.06 17.07
CA HIS A 30 7.81 -4.21 17.29
C HIS A 30 8.00 -5.32 16.25
N LEU A 31 8.43 -4.95 15.05
CA LEU A 31 8.71 -5.85 13.92
C LEU A 31 9.98 -5.38 13.19
N PRO A 32 11.18 -5.62 13.76
CA PRO A 32 12.42 -5.29 13.08
C PRO A 32 12.54 -6.07 11.77
N PRO A 33 12.95 -5.39 10.67
CA PRO A 33 13.09 -6.03 9.38
C PRO A 33 14.26 -7.01 9.35
N PRO A 34 14.24 -7.99 8.44
CA PRO A 34 15.41 -8.81 8.12
C PRO A 34 16.64 -7.97 7.79
N GLY A 35 17.82 -8.52 8.06
CA GLY A 35 19.09 -7.82 7.82
C GLY A 35 19.29 -7.39 6.35
N VAL A 36 20.14 -6.39 6.14
CA VAL A 36 20.40 -5.75 4.83
C VAL A 36 20.79 -6.75 3.72
N SER A 37 21.46 -7.84 4.06
CA SER A 37 21.87 -8.87 3.10
C SER A 37 20.68 -9.52 2.38
N ALA A 38 19.53 -9.66 3.04
CA ALA A 38 18.32 -10.17 2.42
C ALA A 38 17.81 -9.23 1.29
N TRP A 39 17.97 -7.92 1.48
CA TRP A 39 17.44 -6.87 0.58
C TRP A 39 18.41 -6.45 -0.53
N LEU A 40 19.70 -6.81 -0.46
CA LEU A 40 20.70 -6.47 -1.47
C LEU A 40 21.01 -7.60 -2.45
N GLY A 41 20.48 -8.80 -2.23
CA GLY A 41 20.80 -9.97 -3.05
C GLY A 41 22.28 -10.39 -2.98
N GLY A 42 22.63 -11.43 -3.73
CA GLY A 42 23.95 -12.07 -3.71
C GLY A 42 25.07 -11.37 -4.49
N GLY A 43 24.91 -10.12 -4.92
CA GLY A 43 25.96 -9.33 -5.57
C GLY A 43 25.88 -9.26 -7.09
N GLU A 44 25.56 -10.33 -7.81
CA GLU A 44 25.27 -10.27 -9.24
C GLU A 44 23.77 -10.01 -9.43
N LEU A 45 23.45 -8.95 -10.18
CA LEU A 45 22.09 -8.67 -10.60
C LEU A 45 21.68 -9.71 -11.65
N ALA A 46 20.74 -10.58 -11.30
CA ALA A 46 20.17 -11.52 -12.27
C ALA A 46 19.56 -10.73 -13.44
N ASP A 47 19.73 -11.21 -14.66
CA ASP A 47 19.16 -10.56 -15.83
C ASP A 47 17.63 -10.71 -15.80
N ALA A 48 16.93 -9.58 -15.80
CA ALA A 48 15.48 -9.52 -15.76
C ALA A 48 14.82 -9.90 -17.11
N GLY A 49 15.36 -10.81 -17.85
CA GLY A 49 14.89 -11.41 -19.13
C GLY A 49 13.75 -10.75 -19.92
N ASP A 50 12.66 -10.34 -19.24
CA ASP A 50 11.51 -9.65 -19.86
C ASP A 50 11.60 -8.12 -19.66
N MET A 51 11.36 -7.36 -20.74
CA MET A 51 11.31 -5.90 -20.74
C MET A 51 10.24 -5.34 -19.79
N ARG A 52 9.17 -6.06 -19.53
CA ARG A 52 8.08 -5.62 -18.65
C ARG A 52 8.41 -5.70 -17.16
N GLY A 53 9.48 -6.43 -16.77
CA GLY A 53 9.87 -6.58 -15.38
C GLY A 53 8.74 -7.09 -14.47
N GLY A 54 7.92 -8.02 -14.97
CA GLY A 54 6.79 -8.58 -14.25
C GLY A 54 5.48 -7.78 -14.32
N TRP A 55 5.48 -6.56 -14.87
CA TRP A 55 4.28 -5.74 -15.00
C TRP A 55 3.42 -6.14 -16.20
N THR A 56 2.13 -6.28 -15.96
CA THR A 56 1.08 -6.32 -16.97
C THR A 56 0.07 -5.22 -16.71
N PHE A 57 -0.48 -4.64 -17.76
CA PHE A 57 -1.47 -3.59 -17.64
C PHE A 57 -2.56 -3.74 -18.69
N ASP A 58 -3.79 -3.49 -18.27
CA ASP A 58 -4.97 -3.48 -19.09
C ASP A 58 -5.77 -2.22 -18.83
N SER A 59 -6.36 -1.65 -19.87
CA SER A 59 -7.41 -0.64 -19.70
C SER A 59 -8.70 -1.34 -19.31
N LEU A 60 -9.32 -0.89 -18.23
CA LEU A 60 -10.60 -1.44 -17.80
C LEU A 60 -11.74 -0.98 -18.73
N PRO A 61 -12.80 -1.80 -18.92
CA PRO A 61 -13.95 -1.42 -19.72
C PRO A 61 -14.54 -0.08 -19.24
N GLY A 62 -14.82 0.82 -20.19
CA GLY A 62 -15.33 2.17 -19.89
C GLY A 62 -14.24 3.24 -19.69
N GLY A 63 -12.95 2.86 -19.73
CA GLY A 63 -11.84 3.81 -19.68
C GLY A 63 -11.42 4.31 -21.07
N THR A 64 -11.09 5.61 -21.16
CA THR A 64 -10.45 6.16 -22.36
C THR A 64 -8.93 6.01 -22.24
N SER A 65 -8.32 5.34 -23.22
CA SER A 65 -6.85 5.18 -23.30
C SER A 65 -6.13 6.41 -23.89
N GLY A 66 -6.87 7.38 -24.41
CA GLY A 66 -6.29 8.55 -25.09
C GLY A 66 -5.50 9.52 -24.18
N ASN A 67 -5.74 9.48 -22.87
CA ASN A 67 -5.10 10.38 -21.91
C ASN A 67 -3.98 9.70 -21.11
N LEU A 68 -3.67 8.43 -21.42
CA LEU A 68 -2.67 7.63 -20.72
C LEU A 68 -1.42 7.49 -21.58
N GLN A 69 -0.27 7.86 -21.04
CA GLN A 69 1.03 7.52 -21.57
C GLN A 69 1.70 6.49 -20.66
N VAL A 70 2.17 5.39 -21.24
CA VAL A 70 2.86 4.31 -20.54
C VAL A 70 4.30 4.24 -21.04
N ARG A 71 5.27 4.26 -20.11
CA ARG A 71 6.69 4.11 -20.42
C ARG A 71 7.28 3.02 -19.54
N LEU A 72 7.76 1.95 -20.16
CA LEU A 72 8.59 0.93 -19.53
C LEU A 72 10.05 1.34 -19.75
N LEU A 73 10.79 1.54 -18.67
CA LEU A 73 12.14 2.10 -18.69
C LEU A 73 13.14 1.10 -18.08
N ASP A 74 14.27 0.91 -18.79
CA ASP A 74 15.40 0.11 -18.30
C ASP A 74 16.34 1.00 -17.48
N ALA A 75 16.36 0.80 -16.16
CA ALA A 75 17.21 1.59 -15.27
C ALA A 75 18.71 1.21 -15.34
N ARG A 76 19.06 0.23 -16.15
CA ARG A 76 20.47 -0.09 -16.49
C ARG A 76 21.02 0.85 -17.57
N ASP A 77 20.14 1.43 -18.40
CA ASP A 77 20.48 2.52 -19.30
C ASP A 77 20.45 3.87 -18.57
N ALA A 78 21.53 4.63 -18.63
CA ALA A 78 21.67 5.88 -17.86
C ALA A 78 20.60 6.92 -18.20
N ARG A 79 20.21 7.05 -19.48
CA ARG A 79 19.17 8.01 -19.90
C ARG A 79 17.80 7.59 -19.44
N GLN A 80 17.46 6.31 -19.57
CA GLN A 80 16.19 5.80 -19.13
C GLN A 80 16.09 5.82 -17.60
N ARG A 81 17.17 5.52 -16.88
CA ARG A 81 17.25 5.66 -15.43
C ARG A 81 16.98 7.11 -15.00
N GLN A 82 17.61 8.08 -15.66
CA GLN A 82 17.37 9.49 -15.40
C GLN A 82 15.91 9.88 -15.66
N GLN A 83 15.31 9.40 -16.74
CA GLN A 83 13.88 9.63 -17.04
C GLN A 83 12.97 8.98 -16.00
N LEU A 84 13.28 7.76 -15.55
CA LEU A 84 12.52 7.03 -14.57
C LEU A 84 12.53 7.72 -13.20
N LEU A 85 13.67 8.27 -12.81
CA LEU A 85 13.88 8.93 -11.54
C LEU A 85 13.64 10.46 -11.59
N ALA A 86 13.28 11.00 -12.75
CA ALA A 86 13.02 12.43 -12.92
C ALA A 86 11.96 12.91 -11.92
N ASP A 87 12.25 14.03 -11.25
CA ASP A 87 11.39 14.67 -10.26
C ASP A 87 11.04 13.82 -9.03
N LEU A 88 11.68 12.67 -8.85
CA LEU A 88 11.60 11.93 -7.59
C LEU A 88 12.63 12.51 -6.61
N ALA A 89 12.20 12.73 -5.38
CA ALA A 89 13.14 13.10 -4.33
C ALA A 89 14.18 11.98 -4.13
N PRO A 90 15.41 12.32 -3.77
CA PRO A 90 16.33 11.33 -3.24
C PRO A 90 15.70 10.61 -2.05
N PRO A 91 16.16 9.39 -1.67
CA PRO A 91 15.71 8.74 -0.47
C PRO A 91 15.74 9.72 0.71
N ALA A 92 14.59 9.85 1.39
CA ALA A 92 14.48 10.74 2.56
C ALA A 92 15.41 10.28 3.68
N ASP A 93 15.78 11.19 4.57
CA ASP A 93 16.51 10.85 5.78
C ASP A 93 15.49 10.50 6.89
N ASP A 94 14.76 9.39 6.69
CA ASP A 94 13.80 8.87 7.65
C ASP A 94 14.17 7.45 8.10
N GLU A 95 13.44 6.94 9.09
CA GLU A 95 13.70 5.61 9.67
C GLU A 95 13.61 4.46 8.66
N ALA A 96 12.93 4.64 7.54
CA ALA A 96 12.81 3.65 6.46
C ALA A 96 13.73 3.94 5.26
N ALA A 97 14.54 4.99 5.31
CA ALA A 97 15.49 5.35 4.25
C ALA A 97 16.36 4.18 3.77
N PRO A 98 16.84 3.27 4.64
CA PRO A 98 17.61 2.11 4.18
C PRO A 98 16.89 1.25 3.14
N PHE A 99 15.56 1.10 3.21
CA PHE A 99 14.79 0.40 2.17
C PHE A 99 14.83 1.13 0.82
N ALA A 100 14.75 2.47 0.83
CA ALA A 100 14.81 3.26 -0.39
C ALA A 100 16.21 3.21 -1.03
N TRP A 101 17.27 3.20 -0.22
CA TRP A 101 18.63 3.01 -0.72
C TRP A 101 18.85 1.59 -1.27
N ALA A 102 18.35 0.54 -0.59
CA ALA A 102 18.40 -0.82 -1.10
C ALA A 102 17.65 -0.96 -2.42
N HIS A 103 16.51 -0.30 -2.57
CA HIS A 103 15.76 -0.24 -3.82
C HIS A 103 16.60 0.39 -4.94
N ARG A 104 17.23 1.56 -4.69
CA ARG A 104 18.08 2.24 -5.67
C ARG A 104 19.26 1.38 -6.12
N ALA A 105 19.83 0.61 -5.21
CA ALA A 105 20.95 -0.31 -5.49
C ALA A 105 20.57 -1.47 -6.42
N LEU A 106 19.30 -1.89 -6.40
CA LEU A 106 18.79 -3.04 -7.16
C LEU A 106 17.87 -2.68 -8.33
N LEU A 107 17.51 -1.41 -8.48
CA LEU A 107 16.57 -0.95 -9.50
C LEU A 107 17.09 -1.26 -10.91
N GLN A 108 16.41 -2.16 -11.60
CA GLN A 108 16.71 -2.51 -13.00
C GLN A 108 15.66 -1.98 -13.98
N ARG A 109 14.40 -1.97 -13.57
CA ARG A 109 13.28 -1.60 -14.44
C ARG A 109 12.22 -0.84 -13.67
N GLY A 110 11.52 0.05 -14.37
CA GLY A 110 10.40 0.77 -13.81
C GLY A 110 9.34 1.11 -14.83
N LEU A 111 8.15 1.31 -14.33
CA LEU A 111 6.98 1.71 -15.09
C LEU A 111 6.66 3.15 -14.73
N ARG A 112 6.57 4.03 -15.73
CA ARG A 112 6.09 5.40 -15.56
C ARG A 112 4.79 5.59 -16.33
N LEU A 113 3.77 6.04 -15.63
CA LEU A 113 2.44 6.32 -16.15
C LEU A 113 2.16 7.81 -16.02
N GLU A 114 1.75 8.43 -17.11
CA GLU A 114 1.32 9.83 -17.11
C GLU A 114 -0.14 9.89 -17.55
N ILE A 115 -0.98 10.52 -16.73
CA ILE A 115 -2.41 10.63 -16.96
C ILE A 115 -2.75 12.10 -17.14
N ALA A 116 -3.10 12.48 -18.36
CA ALA A 116 -3.50 13.83 -18.70
C ALA A 116 -4.98 14.06 -18.36
N ALA A 117 -5.36 15.33 -18.17
CA ALA A 117 -6.74 15.72 -17.97
C ALA A 117 -7.60 15.36 -19.19
N GLY A 118 -8.81 14.91 -18.94
CA GLY A 118 -9.80 14.56 -19.96
C GLY A 118 -11.21 14.66 -19.40
N ALA A 119 -12.21 14.54 -20.28
CA ALA A 119 -13.62 14.58 -19.90
C ALA A 119 -14.01 13.38 -19.01
N GLU A 120 -13.39 12.24 -19.25
CA GLU A 120 -13.71 10.99 -18.59
C GLU A 120 -12.62 10.56 -17.61
N THR A 121 -12.97 9.68 -16.69
CA THR A 121 -12.04 9.06 -15.74
C THR A 121 -11.23 7.98 -16.44
N THR A 122 -9.91 7.98 -16.26
CA THR A 122 -9.02 6.92 -16.74
C THR A 122 -9.09 5.73 -15.80
N TRP A 123 -9.39 4.54 -16.32
CA TRP A 123 -9.46 3.29 -15.57
C TRP A 123 -8.31 2.37 -15.94
N LEU A 124 -7.55 1.93 -14.95
CA LEU A 124 -6.36 1.10 -15.15
C LEU A 124 -6.37 -0.11 -14.24
N HIS A 125 -5.95 -1.25 -14.78
CA HIS A 125 -5.58 -2.43 -14.02
C HIS A 125 -4.10 -2.71 -14.25
N LEU A 126 -3.31 -2.69 -13.18
CA LEU A 126 -1.93 -3.11 -13.16
C LEU A 126 -1.83 -4.41 -12.37
N ALA A 127 -1.17 -5.40 -12.93
CA ALA A 127 -0.79 -6.59 -12.18
C ALA A 127 0.73 -6.76 -12.22
N HIS A 128 1.29 -7.15 -11.09
CA HIS A 128 2.70 -7.47 -10.97
C HIS A 128 2.88 -8.93 -10.55
N GLN A 129 3.57 -9.70 -11.39
CA GLN A 129 4.01 -11.05 -11.12
C GLN A 129 5.52 -11.04 -10.93
N PRO A 130 6.03 -11.35 -9.73
CA PRO A 130 7.47 -11.40 -9.50
C PRO A 130 8.18 -12.38 -10.43
N SER A 131 9.31 -11.97 -10.99
CA SER A 131 10.08 -12.76 -11.97
C SER A 131 11.49 -13.11 -11.50
N LEU A 132 12.00 -12.41 -10.48
CA LEU A 132 13.34 -12.60 -9.93
C LEU A 132 13.28 -13.00 -8.46
N PRO A 133 14.26 -13.75 -7.95
CA PRO A 133 14.34 -14.09 -6.53
C PRO A 133 14.50 -12.86 -5.61
N VAL A 134 15.20 -11.84 -6.10
CA VAL A 134 15.35 -10.54 -5.44
C VAL A 134 15.08 -9.46 -6.48
N GLU A 135 14.13 -8.59 -6.20
CA GLU A 135 13.74 -7.54 -7.15
C GLU A 135 13.36 -6.23 -6.47
N ALA A 136 13.55 -5.14 -7.21
CA ALA A 136 13.24 -3.78 -6.78
C ALA A 136 12.43 -3.05 -7.88
N PRO A 137 11.16 -3.40 -8.09
CA PRO A 137 10.33 -2.74 -9.09
C PRO A 137 10.00 -1.30 -8.69
N LEU A 138 9.89 -0.40 -9.67
CA LEU A 138 9.48 0.99 -9.49
C LEU A 138 8.23 1.29 -10.32
N LEU A 139 7.23 1.90 -9.67
CA LEU A 139 6.07 2.49 -10.32
C LEU A 139 6.06 3.99 -10.06
N VAL A 140 6.02 4.79 -11.10
CA VAL A 140 5.81 6.24 -11.02
C VAL A 140 4.49 6.57 -11.70
N LEU A 141 3.61 7.28 -10.99
CA LEU A 141 2.29 7.68 -11.47
C LEU A 141 2.14 9.19 -11.37
N ASP A 142 2.09 9.83 -12.52
CA ASP A 142 1.90 11.27 -12.66
C ASP A 142 0.47 11.56 -13.13
N VAL A 143 -0.37 12.05 -12.22
CA VAL A 143 -1.74 12.48 -12.53
C VAL A 143 -1.75 13.99 -12.67
N HIS A 144 -1.90 14.46 -13.90
CA HIS A 144 -1.78 15.87 -14.24
C HIS A 144 -2.93 16.69 -13.65
N PRO A 145 -2.80 18.03 -13.54
CA PRO A 145 -3.84 18.88 -12.97
C PRO A 145 -5.21 18.63 -13.57
N GLY A 146 -6.23 18.45 -12.71
CA GLY A 146 -7.61 18.17 -13.09
C GLY A 146 -7.88 16.77 -13.66
N ALA A 147 -6.88 15.92 -13.81
CA ALA A 147 -7.07 14.53 -14.28
C ALA A 147 -7.72 13.65 -13.21
N ARG A 148 -8.49 12.65 -13.65
CA ARG A 148 -9.17 11.69 -12.79
C ARG A 148 -8.76 10.27 -13.18
N CYS A 149 -8.35 9.48 -12.18
CA CYS A 149 -7.92 8.10 -12.40
C CYS A 149 -8.46 7.16 -11.32
N VAL A 150 -8.78 5.95 -11.75
CA VAL A 150 -8.99 4.79 -10.87
C VAL A 150 -7.98 3.72 -11.26
N LEU A 151 -7.16 3.31 -10.31
CA LEU A 151 -6.13 2.30 -10.48
C LEU A 151 -6.42 1.10 -9.59
N LEU A 152 -6.55 -0.08 -10.18
CA LEU A 152 -6.46 -1.35 -9.50
C LEU A 152 -5.03 -1.90 -9.68
N GLU A 153 -4.30 -2.03 -8.58
CA GLU A 153 -2.94 -2.56 -8.53
C GLU A 153 -2.94 -3.90 -7.78
N ALA A 154 -2.62 -4.99 -8.48
CA ALA A 154 -2.62 -6.34 -7.92
C ALA A 154 -1.20 -6.94 -7.91
N HIS A 155 -0.80 -7.49 -6.76
CA HIS A 155 0.49 -8.18 -6.58
C HIS A 155 0.26 -9.65 -6.25
N ALA A 156 0.65 -10.51 -7.19
CA ALA A 156 0.55 -11.95 -7.04
C ALA A 156 1.69 -12.53 -6.19
N PRO A 157 1.53 -13.74 -5.63
CA PRO A 157 2.65 -14.47 -5.04
C PRO A 157 3.68 -14.83 -6.11
N ALA A 158 4.94 -14.99 -5.71
CA ALA A 158 5.97 -15.49 -6.61
C ALA A 158 5.70 -16.93 -7.03
N ALA A 159 6.12 -17.29 -8.24
CA ALA A 159 6.06 -18.67 -8.72
C ALA A 159 7.05 -19.59 -7.97
N ALA A 160 8.19 -19.02 -7.52
CA ALA A 160 9.21 -19.73 -6.73
C ALA A 160 9.21 -19.25 -5.28
N PRO A 161 9.52 -20.12 -4.30
CA PRO A 161 9.60 -19.73 -2.90
C PRO A 161 10.80 -18.81 -2.64
N GLY A 162 10.72 -18.01 -1.56
CA GLY A 162 11.85 -17.24 -1.05
C GLY A 162 12.06 -15.88 -1.74
N LEU A 163 11.06 -15.37 -2.45
CA LEU A 163 11.11 -14.02 -3.04
C LEU A 163 11.44 -12.95 -2.00
N VAL A 164 12.33 -12.05 -2.37
CA VAL A 164 12.55 -10.76 -1.69
C VAL A 164 12.21 -9.63 -2.66
N GLN A 165 11.20 -8.85 -2.33
CA GLN A 165 10.73 -7.75 -3.18
C GLN A 165 10.72 -6.42 -2.40
N ASN A 166 11.39 -5.41 -2.95
CA ASN A 166 11.35 -4.04 -2.45
C ASN A 166 10.74 -3.13 -3.51
N LEU A 167 9.43 -2.91 -3.44
CA LEU A 167 8.67 -2.08 -4.38
C LEU A 167 8.59 -0.65 -3.89
N GLN A 168 8.85 0.30 -4.78
CA GLN A 168 8.58 1.72 -4.59
C GLN A 168 7.48 2.18 -5.56
N VAL A 169 6.47 2.86 -5.03
CA VAL A 169 5.40 3.50 -5.81
C VAL A 169 5.43 4.99 -5.50
N HIS A 170 5.65 5.82 -6.50
CA HIS A 170 5.61 7.27 -6.37
C HIS A 170 4.41 7.83 -7.11
N VAL A 171 3.52 8.51 -6.39
CA VAL A 171 2.31 9.13 -6.92
C VAL A 171 2.43 10.64 -6.80
N ARG A 172 2.23 11.34 -7.90
CA ARG A 172 2.16 12.80 -7.93
C ARG A 172 0.79 13.23 -8.44
N LEU A 173 0.08 14.00 -7.65
CA LEU A 173 -1.22 14.54 -8.01
C LEU A 173 -1.09 16.04 -8.20
N GLY A 174 -1.29 16.50 -9.43
CA GLY A 174 -1.36 17.92 -9.77
C GLY A 174 -2.63 18.58 -9.20
N ALA A 175 -2.68 19.90 -9.26
CA ALA A 175 -3.78 20.67 -8.68
C ALA A 175 -5.15 20.19 -9.17
N GLY A 176 -6.07 19.90 -8.24
CA GLY A 176 -7.42 19.38 -8.53
C GLY A 176 -7.47 17.99 -9.14
N ALA A 177 -6.37 17.27 -9.21
CA ALA A 177 -6.34 15.88 -9.67
C ALA A 177 -6.97 14.94 -8.65
N SER A 178 -7.50 13.81 -9.12
CA SER A 178 -8.09 12.77 -8.27
C SER A 178 -7.60 11.39 -8.65
N LEU A 179 -7.14 10.62 -7.66
CA LEU A 179 -6.75 9.22 -7.82
C LEU A 179 -7.43 8.35 -6.77
N GLN A 180 -8.09 7.32 -7.25
CA GLN A 180 -8.53 6.20 -6.44
C GLN A 180 -7.65 5.01 -6.71
N HIS A 181 -6.98 4.51 -5.67
CA HIS A 181 -5.95 3.51 -5.75
C HIS A 181 -6.35 2.28 -4.93
N LEU A 182 -6.79 1.25 -5.62
CA LEU A 182 -7.13 -0.04 -5.03
C LEU A 182 -5.91 -0.95 -5.11
N ARG A 183 -5.40 -1.40 -3.98
CA ARG A 183 -4.22 -2.26 -3.90
C ARG A 183 -4.56 -3.61 -3.29
N ILE A 184 -4.23 -4.68 -4.00
CA ILE A 184 -4.42 -6.06 -3.55
C ILE A 184 -3.06 -6.75 -3.51
N VAL A 185 -2.56 -7.09 -2.32
CA VAL A 185 -1.23 -7.70 -2.13
C VAL A 185 -1.39 -9.07 -1.50
N ARG A 186 -1.12 -10.12 -2.28
CA ARG A 186 -1.23 -11.53 -1.88
C ARG A 186 0.14 -12.22 -1.98
N PRO A 187 1.00 -12.12 -0.96
CA PRO A 187 2.29 -12.77 -0.97
C PRO A 187 2.19 -14.27 -0.70
N GLY A 188 3.19 -15.03 -1.13
CA GLY A 188 3.41 -16.39 -0.66
C GLY A 188 3.98 -16.42 0.76
N ALA A 189 3.74 -17.50 1.51
CA ALA A 189 4.03 -17.56 2.95
C ALA A 189 5.49 -17.27 3.32
N GLY A 190 6.46 -17.74 2.53
CA GLY A 190 7.90 -17.58 2.80
C GLY A 190 8.53 -16.32 2.18
N GLU A 191 7.76 -15.45 1.55
CA GLU A 191 8.27 -14.26 0.91
C GLU A 191 8.64 -13.16 1.91
N GLN A 192 9.51 -12.23 1.46
CA GLN A 192 9.83 -10.99 2.16
C GLN A 192 9.48 -9.81 1.24
N ARG A 193 8.56 -8.97 1.66
CA ARG A 193 8.10 -7.82 0.88
C ARG A 193 8.21 -6.53 1.66
N ALA A 194 8.74 -5.50 0.99
CA ALA A 194 8.67 -4.12 1.43
C ALA A 194 8.04 -3.29 0.30
N HIS A 195 6.80 -2.90 0.49
CA HIS A 195 6.06 -2.06 -0.44
C HIS A 195 5.91 -0.66 0.16
N GLN A 196 6.41 0.34 -0.54
CA GLN A 196 6.33 1.73 -0.10
C GLN A 196 5.58 2.56 -1.14
N VAL A 197 4.59 3.33 -0.69
CA VAL A 197 3.84 4.28 -1.51
C VAL A 197 4.13 5.68 -1.01
N HIS A 198 4.63 6.54 -1.89
CA HIS A 198 4.89 7.95 -1.62
C HIS A 198 3.95 8.80 -2.46
N LEU A 199 3.05 9.51 -1.80
CA LEU A 199 2.13 10.45 -2.42
C LEU A 199 2.62 11.89 -2.21
N ARG A 200 2.59 12.70 -3.28
CA ARG A 200 2.63 14.16 -3.21
C ARG A 200 1.36 14.73 -3.81
N ALA A 201 0.63 15.47 -3.01
CA ALA A 201 -0.65 16.06 -3.40
C ALA A 201 -0.56 17.60 -3.42
N GLU A 202 -0.84 18.19 -4.58
CA GLU A 202 -0.91 19.61 -4.76
C GLU A 202 -2.30 20.17 -4.35
N ARG A 203 -2.53 21.47 -4.61
CA ARG A 203 -3.75 22.17 -4.23
C ARG A 203 -5.01 21.44 -4.70
N ASP A 204 -5.96 21.22 -3.77
CA ASP A 204 -7.27 20.60 -4.00
C ASP A 204 -7.18 19.19 -4.63
N ALA A 205 -6.00 18.56 -4.61
CA ALA A 205 -5.84 17.19 -5.09
C ALA A 205 -6.46 16.19 -4.10
N ARG A 206 -7.01 15.10 -4.61
CA ARG A 206 -7.71 14.09 -3.82
C ARG A 206 -7.13 12.70 -4.06
N TYR A 207 -6.74 12.04 -3.01
CA TYR A 207 -6.24 10.67 -3.02
C TYR A 207 -7.08 9.78 -2.11
N ALA A 208 -7.59 8.69 -2.65
CA ALA A 208 -8.23 7.65 -1.86
C ALA A 208 -7.53 6.31 -2.13
N GLN A 209 -7.00 5.65 -1.09
CA GLN A 209 -6.35 4.35 -1.20
C GLN A 209 -7.10 3.31 -0.39
N PHE A 210 -7.44 2.18 -1.00
CA PHE A 210 -7.83 0.98 -0.26
C PHE A 210 -6.80 -0.12 -0.45
N LEU A 211 -6.34 -0.72 0.65
CA LEU A 211 -5.38 -1.80 0.68
C LEU A 211 -6.01 -3.07 1.26
N LEU A 212 -5.96 -4.15 0.49
CA LEU A 212 -6.14 -5.52 0.99
C LEU A 212 -4.79 -6.22 0.96
N ALA A 213 -4.23 -6.56 2.12
CA ALA A 213 -2.93 -7.19 2.21
C ALA A 213 -2.90 -8.38 3.16
N ALA A 214 -2.21 -9.45 2.76
CA ALA A 214 -1.89 -10.57 3.62
C ALA A 214 -0.44 -10.51 4.11
N GLY A 215 -0.19 -11.04 5.32
CA GLY A 215 1.15 -11.22 5.85
C GLY A 215 1.89 -12.38 5.18
N CYS A 216 3.23 -12.36 5.29
CA CYS A 216 4.10 -13.43 4.82
C CYS A 216 5.28 -13.63 5.80
N GLY A 217 6.43 -14.13 5.35
CA GLY A 217 7.63 -14.25 6.17
C GLY A 217 8.08 -12.90 6.78
N TYR A 218 8.03 -11.85 5.97
CA TYR A 218 8.10 -10.45 6.42
C TYR A 218 7.38 -9.56 5.40
N HIS A 219 6.42 -8.75 5.84
CA HIS A 219 5.71 -7.80 4.98
C HIS A 219 5.69 -6.42 5.60
N LEU A 220 6.46 -5.48 5.02
CA LEU A 220 6.34 -4.05 5.29
C LEU A 220 5.42 -3.42 4.25
N GLN A 221 4.36 -2.77 4.70
CA GLN A 221 3.52 -1.91 3.86
C GLN A 221 3.58 -0.50 4.42
N ARG A 222 4.31 0.39 3.74
CA ARG A 222 4.50 1.78 4.18
C ARG A 222 3.87 2.75 3.19
N ASN A 223 3.01 3.62 3.68
CA ASN A 223 2.36 4.67 2.89
C ASN A 223 2.72 6.03 3.51
N VAL A 224 3.29 6.93 2.71
CA VAL A 224 3.67 8.28 3.11
C VAL A 224 2.93 9.27 2.23
N PHE A 225 2.11 10.12 2.85
CA PHE A 225 1.28 11.09 2.16
C PHE A 225 1.71 12.51 2.51
N GLU A 226 2.25 13.22 1.54
CA GLU A 226 2.65 14.62 1.64
C GLU A 226 1.55 15.52 1.05
N LEU A 227 0.82 16.22 1.91
CA LEU A 227 -0.24 17.16 1.54
C LEU A 227 0.37 18.56 1.41
N GLN A 228 0.91 18.85 0.23
CA GLN A 228 1.74 20.03 -0.01
C GLN A 228 0.93 21.25 -0.45
N GLY A 229 -0.25 21.05 -1.04
CA GLY A 229 -1.11 22.14 -1.50
C GLY A 229 -2.31 22.39 -0.60
N PRO A 230 -2.77 23.64 -0.47
CA PRO A 230 -3.99 23.96 0.28
C PRO A 230 -5.19 23.16 -0.22
N GLY A 231 -5.98 22.60 0.69
CA GLY A 231 -7.16 21.80 0.36
C GLY A 231 -6.86 20.38 -0.13
N ALA A 232 -5.60 19.93 -0.14
CA ALA A 232 -5.26 18.55 -0.51
C ALA A 232 -5.83 17.54 0.50
N GLU A 233 -6.33 16.42 -0.02
CA GLU A 233 -6.99 15.38 0.78
C GLU A 233 -6.37 14.00 0.50
N ALA A 234 -6.14 13.21 1.57
CA ALA A 234 -5.73 11.80 1.46
C ALA A 234 -6.51 10.93 2.44
N GLN A 235 -7.24 9.96 1.91
CA GLN A 235 -7.94 8.95 2.69
C GLN A 235 -7.32 7.57 2.41
N ALA A 236 -7.00 6.81 3.45
CA ALA A 236 -6.51 5.45 3.27
C ALA A 236 -7.21 4.46 4.20
N GLY A 237 -7.80 3.45 3.61
CA GLY A 237 -8.34 2.28 4.29
C GLY A 237 -7.49 1.05 4.06
N ALA A 238 -7.35 0.21 5.08
CA ALA A 238 -6.65 -1.05 4.94
C ALA A 238 -7.37 -2.19 5.66
N VAL A 239 -7.46 -3.32 5.00
CA VAL A 239 -7.79 -4.61 5.61
C VAL A 239 -6.54 -5.47 5.53
N VAL A 240 -5.97 -5.79 6.68
CA VAL A 240 -4.74 -6.59 6.76
C VAL A 240 -4.99 -7.91 7.48
N LEU A 241 -4.51 -8.98 6.87
CA LEU A 241 -4.78 -10.36 7.28
C LEU A 241 -3.47 -11.05 7.64
N GLY A 242 -3.37 -11.58 8.84
CA GLY A 242 -2.20 -12.38 9.27
C GLY A 242 -2.61 -13.76 9.77
N THR A 243 -2.09 -14.81 9.15
CA THR A 243 -2.21 -16.18 9.61
C THR A 243 -0.80 -16.77 9.70
N ASP A 244 -0.31 -17.03 10.91
CA ASP A 244 1.06 -17.50 11.17
C ASP A 244 2.15 -16.73 10.41
N SER A 245 1.98 -15.40 10.28
CA SER A 245 2.74 -14.55 9.39
C SER A 245 3.04 -13.19 10.02
N VAL A 246 3.87 -12.40 9.35
CA VAL A 246 4.32 -11.08 9.83
C VAL A 246 3.85 -10.00 8.86
N LEU A 247 3.25 -8.91 9.39
CA LEU A 247 2.92 -7.72 8.61
C LEU A 247 3.08 -6.46 9.46
N ASP A 248 3.84 -5.51 8.94
CA ASP A 248 4.02 -4.16 9.48
C ASP A 248 3.35 -3.15 8.53
N LEU A 249 2.23 -2.57 8.94
CA LEU A 249 1.53 -1.51 8.23
C LEU A 249 1.91 -0.16 8.85
N GLN A 250 2.49 0.72 8.06
CA GLN A 250 2.84 2.07 8.44
C GLN A 250 2.12 3.07 7.53
N MET A 251 1.29 3.93 8.10
CA MET A 251 0.56 4.98 7.41
C MET A 251 0.97 6.34 7.99
N LEU A 252 1.55 7.19 7.15
CA LEU A 252 2.06 8.49 7.56
C LEU A 252 1.41 9.58 6.72
N ALA A 253 0.95 10.66 7.36
CA ALA A 253 0.47 11.87 6.68
C ALA A 253 1.22 13.09 7.20
N HIS A 254 1.71 13.91 6.27
CA HIS A 254 2.35 15.18 6.54
C HIS A 254 1.49 16.30 5.96
N HIS A 255 0.88 17.09 6.85
CA HIS A 255 0.17 18.31 6.47
C HIS A 255 1.16 19.46 6.42
N ALA A 256 1.38 19.99 5.21
CA ALA A 256 2.32 21.08 4.94
C ALA A 256 1.62 22.35 4.40
N ALA A 257 0.27 22.36 4.38
CA ALA A 257 -0.53 23.46 3.86
C ALA A 257 -1.87 23.57 4.60
N PRO A 258 -2.54 24.73 4.57
CA PRO A 258 -3.83 24.92 5.23
C PRO A 258 -4.97 24.15 4.55
N ARG A 259 -6.04 23.88 5.32
CA ARG A 259 -7.28 23.19 4.90
C ARG A 259 -7.05 21.79 4.34
N THR A 260 -5.92 21.17 4.66
CA THR A 260 -5.62 19.80 4.24
C THR A 260 -6.36 18.78 5.10
N ARG A 261 -6.68 17.62 4.52
CA ARG A 261 -7.40 16.55 5.22
C ARG A 261 -6.71 15.21 5.05
N SER A 262 -6.61 14.45 6.16
CA SER A 262 -6.17 13.06 6.10
C SER A 262 -7.06 12.15 6.94
N GLY A 263 -7.20 10.89 6.48
CA GLY A 263 -7.91 9.87 7.22
C GLY A 263 -7.27 8.50 7.08
N PHE A 264 -7.14 7.78 8.20
CA PHE A 264 -6.66 6.40 8.21
C PHE A 264 -7.69 5.50 8.87
N GLU A 265 -8.06 4.43 8.19
CA GLU A 265 -8.93 3.41 8.75
C GLU A 265 -8.34 2.02 8.52
N VAL A 266 -8.09 1.27 9.59
CA VAL A 266 -7.45 -0.05 9.54
C VAL A 266 -8.31 -1.09 10.24
N LEU A 267 -8.54 -2.21 9.57
CA LEU A 267 -9.03 -3.44 10.16
C LEU A 267 -7.93 -4.51 10.05
N ALA A 268 -7.36 -4.91 11.20
CA ALA A 268 -6.35 -5.95 11.28
C ALA A 268 -6.95 -7.24 11.84
N LEU A 269 -6.96 -8.30 11.04
CA LEU A 269 -7.41 -9.64 11.43
C LEU A 269 -6.20 -10.55 11.60
N ALA A 270 -6.06 -11.17 12.78
CA ALA A 270 -4.90 -11.98 13.10
C ALA A 270 -5.27 -13.33 13.68
N ARG A 271 -4.59 -14.38 13.21
CA ARG A 271 -4.80 -15.79 13.63
C ARG A 271 -3.49 -16.52 13.84
N GLY A 272 -3.53 -17.56 14.68
CA GLY A 272 -2.39 -18.43 14.95
C GLY A 272 -1.28 -17.68 15.70
N ALA A 273 -0.05 -17.77 15.21
CA ALA A 273 1.12 -17.06 15.73
C ALA A 273 1.43 -15.76 14.98
N ALA A 274 0.45 -15.18 14.27
CA ALA A 274 0.64 -13.96 13.49
C ALA A 274 1.12 -12.79 14.35
N ARG A 275 1.96 -11.95 13.73
CA ARG A 275 2.44 -10.69 14.32
C ARG A 275 2.08 -9.55 13.39
N LEU A 276 1.06 -8.77 13.75
CA LEU A 276 0.62 -7.61 12.99
C LEU A 276 0.88 -6.32 13.79
N VAL A 277 1.48 -5.35 13.12
CA VAL A 277 1.64 -3.99 13.62
C VAL A 277 0.92 -3.05 12.67
N ALA A 278 0.11 -2.14 13.18
CA ALA A 278 -0.47 -1.05 12.42
C ALA A 278 -0.13 0.27 13.11
N ASN A 279 0.72 1.05 12.46
CA ASN A 279 1.10 2.38 12.88
C ASN A 279 0.41 3.41 11.97
N ALA A 280 -0.32 4.35 12.57
CA ALA A 280 -0.83 5.52 11.86
C ALA A 280 -0.23 6.77 12.51
N ARG A 281 0.53 7.55 11.75
CA ARG A 281 1.15 8.79 12.24
C ARG A 281 0.72 9.96 11.38
N THR A 282 0.25 11.02 12.01
CA THR A 282 -0.03 12.28 11.33
C THR A 282 0.80 13.38 11.95
N HIS A 283 1.53 14.10 11.11
CA HIS A 283 2.25 15.32 11.46
C HIS A 283 1.56 16.52 10.83
N ILE A 284 1.24 17.53 11.64
CA ILE A 284 0.67 18.80 11.19
C ILE A 284 1.67 19.92 11.48
N ALA A 285 2.23 20.50 10.43
CA ALA A 285 3.22 21.55 10.50
C ALA A 285 2.62 22.90 10.96
N PRO A 286 3.44 23.86 11.44
CA PRO A 286 2.99 25.22 11.69
C PRO A 286 2.39 25.88 10.42
N GLY A 287 1.34 26.70 10.59
CA GLY A 287 0.67 27.38 9.48
C GLY A 287 -0.34 26.54 8.69
N CYS A 288 -0.69 25.37 9.18
CA CYS A 288 -1.70 24.50 8.58
C CYS A 288 -3.10 24.75 9.14
N ASP A 289 -3.58 25.99 9.01
CA ASP A 289 -4.91 26.40 9.46
C ASP A 289 -6.00 25.48 8.89
N ASP A 290 -6.97 25.09 9.72
CA ASP A 290 -8.12 24.25 9.36
C ASP A 290 -7.73 22.85 8.86
N ALA A 291 -6.53 22.36 9.19
CA ALA A 291 -6.16 20.99 8.90
C ALA A 291 -7.01 20.00 9.71
N GLN A 292 -7.39 18.88 9.07
CA GLN A 292 -8.24 17.87 9.69
C GLN A 292 -7.61 16.49 9.53
N THR A 293 -7.58 15.72 10.63
CA THR A 293 -7.11 14.33 10.59
C THR A 293 -7.93 13.41 11.46
N ARG A 294 -8.13 12.18 10.97
CA ARG A 294 -8.80 11.13 11.75
C ARG A 294 -8.11 9.79 11.56
N GLN A 295 -7.83 9.10 12.66
CA GLN A 295 -7.25 7.76 12.62
C GLN A 295 -8.15 6.79 13.39
N ARG A 296 -8.50 5.66 12.76
CA ARG A 296 -9.26 4.56 13.36
C ARG A 296 -8.54 3.25 13.09
N LEU A 297 -8.03 2.62 14.13
CA LEU A 297 -7.36 1.34 14.04
C LEU A 297 -8.18 0.29 14.80
N ALA A 298 -8.57 -0.78 14.16
CA ALA A 298 -9.26 -1.89 14.78
C ALA A 298 -8.49 -3.20 14.60
N GLY A 299 -8.32 -3.97 15.66
CA GLY A 299 -7.65 -5.28 15.64
C GLY A 299 -8.53 -6.36 16.23
N ILE A 300 -8.73 -7.45 15.51
CA ILE A 300 -9.55 -8.57 15.92
C ILE A 300 -8.72 -9.87 15.83
N PRO A 301 -8.36 -10.48 16.98
CA PRO A 301 -7.83 -11.84 16.99
C PRO A 301 -8.94 -12.82 16.57
N THR A 302 -8.69 -13.63 15.55
CA THR A 302 -9.66 -14.57 14.98
C THR A 302 -9.40 -16.02 15.37
N GLY A 303 -8.36 -16.27 16.17
CA GLY A 303 -8.01 -17.59 16.74
C GLY A 303 -6.52 -17.69 17.04
N GLY A 304 -6.14 -18.63 17.90
CA GLY A 304 -4.75 -18.79 18.36
C GLY A 304 -4.31 -17.70 19.34
N GLN A 305 -3.04 -17.33 19.31
CA GLN A 305 -2.44 -16.31 20.18
C GLN A 305 -1.63 -15.29 19.37
N PRO A 306 -2.27 -14.56 18.43
CA PRO A 306 -1.58 -13.57 17.62
C PRO A 306 -1.15 -12.37 18.45
N LYS A 307 -0.11 -11.67 17.98
CA LYS A 307 0.32 -10.38 18.53
C LYS A 307 -0.16 -9.26 17.63
N LEU A 308 -1.06 -8.44 18.13
CA LEU A 308 -1.57 -7.24 17.46
C LEU A 308 -1.07 -5.99 18.18
N VAL A 309 -0.47 -5.07 17.46
CA VAL A 309 -0.04 -3.77 17.97
C VAL A 309 -0.68 -2.67 17.10
N LEU A 310 -1.52 -1.84 17.72
CA LEU A 310 -2.18 -0.72 17.06
C LEU A 310 -1.68 0.58 17.67
N ARG A 311 -1.11 1.47 16.86
CA ARG A 311 -0.43 2.68 17.33
C ARG A 311 -0.90 3.91 16.53
N PRO A 312 -2.00 4.54 16.90
CA PRO A 312 -2.32 5.86 16.37
C PRO A 312 -1.44 6.90 17.05
N HIS A 313 -0.85 7.82 16.28
CA HIS A 313 0.03 8.86 16.74
C HIS A 313 -0.26 10.19 16.04
N LEU A 314 -0.38 11.26 16.84
CA LEU A 314 -0.57 12.62 16.35
C LEU A 314 0.57 13.50 16.85
N GLU A 315 1.19 14.24 15.92
CA GLU A 315 2.21 15.24 16.18
C GLU A 315 1.70 16.57 15.58
N ILE A 316 1.25 17.47 16.44
CA ILE A 316 0.51 18.67 16.03
C ILE A 316 1.29 19.88 16.49
N HIS A 317 1.69 20.72 15.54
CA HIS A 317 2.43 21.96 15.78
C HIS A 317 1.62 23.21 15.39
N HIS A 318 0.28 23.11 15.38
CA HIS A 318 -0.62 24.21 15.03
C HIS A 318 -1.94 24.12 15.80
N ASP A 319 -2.46 25.27 16.27
CA ASP A 319 -3.60 25.30 17.20
C ASP A 319 -4.96 25.16 16.51
N GLN A 320 -5.12 25.69 15.28
CA GLN A 320 -6.40 25.71 14.55
C GLN A 320 -6.57 24.43 13.70
N VAL A 321 -6.73 23.29 14.36
CA VAL A 321 -6.86 21.99 13.70
C VAL A 321 -7.94 21.12 14.34
N GLN A 322 -8.45 20.15 13.57
CA GLN A 322 -9.33 19.12 14.07
C GLN A 322 -8.64 17.77 13.95
N ALA A 323 -8.31 17.15 15.07
CA ALA A 323 -7.62 15.89 15.11
C ALA A 323 -8.31 14.89 16.05
N ALA A 324 -8.48 13.67 15.58
CA ALA A 324 -9.01 12.59 16.38
C ALA A 324 -8.33 11.28 16.03
N HIS A 325 -7.99 10.48 17.05
CA HIS A 325 -7.50 9.14 16.84
C HIS A 325 -8.12 8.13 17.81
N GLY A 326 -8.10 6.87 17.45
CA GLY A 326 -8.54 5.78 18.30
C GLY A 326 -8.03 4.43 17.83
N ALA A 327 -7.76 3.56 18.79
CA ALA A 327 -7.44 2.17 18.55
C ALA A 327 -8.36 1.28 19.40
N THR A 328 -8.88 0.25 18.80
CA THR A 328 -9.76 -0.71 19.47
C THR A 328 -9.25 -2.14 19.25
N TRP A 329 -9.20 -2.90 20.35
CA TRP A 329 -9.10 -4.35 20.28
C TRP A 329 -10.48 -4.92 20.55
N GLY A 330 -10.94 -5.81 19.69
CA GLY A 330 -12.26 -6.38 19.81
C GLY A 330 -12.27 -7.88 19.53
N ALA A 331 -13.35 -8.50 19.92
CA ALA A 331 -13.81 -9.77 19.40
C ALA A 331 -14.87 -9.50 18.32
N VAL A 332 -15.22 -10.53 17.57
CA VAL A 332 -16.44 -10.48 16.73
C VAL A 332 -17.62 -10.17 17.64
N PRO A 333 -18.49 -9.17 17.30
CA PRO A 333 -19.61 -8.79 18.15
C PRO A 333 -20.49 -10.01 18.48
N GLU A 334 -20.60 -10.32 19.77
CA GLU A 334 -21.34 -11.53 20.22
C GLU A 334 -22.81 -11.49 19.83
N GLU A 335 -23.43 -10.31 19.88
CA GLU A 335 -24.83 -10.12 19.48
C GLU A 335 -25.02 -10.45 17.99
N ALA A 336 -24.14 -9.96 17.12
CA ALA A 336 -24.18 -10.26 15.69
C ALA A 336 -23.98 -11.77 15.42
N LEU A 337 -23.05 -12.39 16.15
CA LEU A 337 -22.78 -13.81 16.06
C LEU A 337 -24.00 -14.63 16.52
N PHE A 338 -24.63 -14.25 17.63
CA PHE A 338 -25.85 -14.87 18.14
C PHE A 338 -26.99 -14.79 17.13
N LEU A 339 -27.22 -13.60 16.55
CA LEU A 339 -28.26 -13.39 15.54
C LEU A 339 -28.05 -14.22 14.27
N ALA A 340 -26.80 -14.34 13.82
CA ALA A 340 -26.44 -15.16 12.66
C ALA A 340 -26.71 -16.65 12.93
N ARG A 341 -26.32 -17.14 14.12
CA ARG A 341 -26.56 -18.53 14.54
C ARG A 341 -28.05 -18.86 14.69
N GLN A 342 -28.87 -17.93 15.18
CA GLN A 342 -30.32 -18.11 15.22
C GLN A 342 -30.95 -18.27 13.83
N ARG A 343 -30.30 -17.78 12.78
CA ARG A 343 -30.70 -17.95 11.38
C ARG A 343 -30.12 -19.22 10.73
N GLY A 344 -29.52 -20.11 11.53
CA GLY A 344 -29.03 -21.41 11.08
C GLY A 344 -27.60 -21.41 10.52
N LEU A 345 -26.88 -20.29 10.62
CA LEU A 345 -25.49 -20.26 10.21
C LEU A 345 -24.61 -20.96 11.25
N ASP A 346 -23.67 -21.78 10.81
CA ASP A 346 -22.63 -22.29 11.67
C ASP A 346 -21.66 -21.15 12.11
N GLU A 347 -20.87 -21.39 13.13
CA GLU A 347 -20.03 -20.36 13.73
C GLU A 347 -18.98 -19.82 12.77
N VAL A 348 -18.38 -20.65 11.93
CA VAL A 348 -17.33 -20.24 10.99
C VAL A 348 -17.91 -19.34 9.90
N THR A 349 -19.05 -19.75 9.34
CA THR A 349 -19.79 -18.97 8.32
C THR A 349 -20.29 -17.65 8.89
N ALA A 350 -20.85 -17.66 10.11
CA ALA A 350 -21.32 -16.45 10.78
C ALA A 350 -20.17 -15.45 11.03
N ARG A 351 -19.01 -15.93 11.50
CA ARG A 351 -17.82 -15.10 11.68
C ARG A 351 -17.32 -14.54 10.36
N ALA A 352 -17.28 -15.35 9.31
CA ALA A 352 -16.85 -14.90 7.98
C ALA A 352 -17.75 -13.79 7.45
N LEU A 353 -19.08 -13.94 7.56
CA LEU A 353 -20.05 -12.93 7.14
C LEU A 353 -19.87 -11.60 7.89
N ILE A 354 -19.74 -11.64 9.21
CA ILE A 354 -19.61 -10.45 10.05
C ILE A 354 -18.28 -9.73 9.74
N LEU A 355 -17.17 -10.46 9.68
CA LEU A 355 -15.86 -9.88 9.40
C LEU A 355 -15.75 -9.33 7.98
N THR A 356 -16.39 -9.99 7.00
CA THR A 356 -16.53 -9.46 5.64
C THR A 356 -17.31 -8.15 5.64
N GLY A 357 -18.41 -8.06 6.36
CA GLY A 357 -19.18 -6.82 6.51
C GLY A 357 -18.36 -5.67 7.12
N LEU A 358 -17.55 -5.97 8.15
CA LEU A 358 -16.63 -4.97 8.73
C LEU A 358 -15.57 -4.52 7.72
N ALA A 359 -15.01 -5.44 6.95
CA ALA A 359 -14.01 -5.16 5.93
C ALA A 359 -14.60 -4.34 4.76
N GLN A 360 -15.81 -4.69 4.30
CA GLN A 360 -16.55 -3.92 3.29
C GLN A 360 -16.88 -2.50 3.78
N ALA A 361 -17.16 -2.33 5.07
CA ALA A 361 -17.39 -1.02 5.64
C ALA A 361 -16.13 -0.13 5.61
N VAL A 362 -14.92 -0.70 5.76
CA VAL A 362 -13.66 0.04 5.54
C VAL A 362 -13.53 0.48 4.08
N LEU A 363 -13.76 -0.44 3.14
CA LEU A 363 -13.75 -0.13 1.70
C LEU A 363 -14.74 1.00 1.36
N ALA A 364 -15.99 0.86 1.78
CA ALA A 364 -17.05 1.83 1.47
C ALA A 364 -16.76 3.23 2.02
N ARG A 365 -16.22 3.34 3.25
CA ARG A 365 -15.87 4.64 3.83
C ARG A 365 -14.65 5.27 3.18
N THR A 366 -13.72 4.46 2.70
CA THR A 366 -12.49 4.94 2.03
C THR A 366 -12.78 5.39 0.61
N MET A 367 -13.67 4.68 -0.10
CA MET A 367 -14.00 4.92 -1.51
C MET A 367 -15.40 5.54 -1.66
N ALA A 368 -15.86 6.33 -0.68
CA ALA A 368 -17.22 6.84 -0.59
C ALA A 368 -17.69 7.66 -1.80
N ASP A 369 -16.77 8.32 -2.49
CA ASP A 369 -17.09 9.19 -3.63
C ASP A 369 -17.15 8.45 -4.98
N THR A 370 -17.03 7.12 -4.97
CA THR A 370 -16.95 6.35 -6.23
C THR A 370 -17.80 5.10 -6.21
N ALA A 371 -18.69 5.01 -7.17
CA ALA A 371 -19.28 3.73 -7.56
C ALA A 371 -18.18 2.90 -8.26
N LEU A 372 -17.54 2.01 -7.53
CA LEU A 372 -16.61 1.05 -8.13
C LEU A 372 -17.40 0.12 -9.05
N PRO A 373 -17.00 -0.01 -10.33
CA PRO A 373 -17.68 -0.91 -11.24
C PRO A 373 -17.65 -2.36 -10.72
N GLY A 374 -18.78 -3.06 -10.81
CA GLY A 374 -18.90 -4.44 -10.33
C GLY A 374 -17.89 -5.43 -10.94
N HIS A 375 -17.39 -5.13 -12.15
CA HIS A 375 -16.36 -5.95 -12.79
C HIS A 375 -14.99 -5.92 -12.10
N LEU A 376 -14.70 -4.94 -11.23
CA LEU A 376 -13.46 -4.92 -10.44
C LEU A 376 -13.43 -5.99 -9.36
N ARG A 377 -14.57 -6.58 -9.01
CA ARG A 377 -14.71 -7.69 -8.06
C ARG A 377 -14.02 -7.48 -6.69
N VAL A 378 -13.73 -6.25 -6.31
CA VAL A 378 -13.00 -5.94 -5.06
C VAL A 378 -13.71 -6.49 -3.84
N GLU A 379 -15.04 -6.43 -3.82
CA GLU A 379 -15.84 -6.98 -2.72
C GLU A 379 -15.78 -8.51 -2.65
N ALA A 380 -15.75 -9.17 -3.83
CA ALA A 380 -15.60 -10.62 -3.89
C ALA A 380 -14.19 -11.06 -3.46
N ASP A 381 -13.16 -10.32 -3.88
CA ASP A 381 -11.79 -10.54 -3.45
C ASP A 381 -11.63 -10.37 -1.94
N LEU A 382 -12.28 -9.37 -1.37
CA LEU A 382 -12.28 -9.09 0.06
C LEU A 382 -12.96 -10.23 0.84
N ALA A 383 -14.14 -10.66 0.38
CA ALA A 383 -14.88 -11.79 0.98
C ALA A 383 -14.07 -13.09 0.92
N ALA A 384 -13.48 -13.39 -0.23
CA ALA A 384 -12.64 -14.57 -0.42
C ALA A 384 -11.38 -14.53 0.49
N ALA A 385 -10.75 -13.37 0.64
CA ALA A 385 -9.59 -13.19 1.52
C ALA A 385 -9.96 -13.41 3.00
N VAL A 386 -11.09 -12.86 3.46
CA VAL A 386 -11.57 -13.06 4.84
C VAL A 386 -11.97 -14.53 5.08
N ALA A 387 -12.67 -15.18 4.14
CA ALA A 387 -13.01 -16.58 4.24
C ALA A 387 -11.75 -17.48 4.33
N SER A 388 -10.79 -17.26 3.43
CA SER A 388 -9.50 -17.95 3.45
C SER A 388 -8.74 -17.77 4.77
N HIS A 389 -8.71 -16.55 5.31
CA HIS A 389 -8.09 -16.24 6.60
C HIS A 389 -8.72 -17.04 7.75
N LEU A 390 -10.02 -17.26 7.72
CA LEU A 390 -10.73 -18.05 8.74
C LEU A 390 -10.66 -19.55 8.51
N GLY A 391 -10.16 -20.02 7.36
CA GLY A 391 -10.22 -21.41 6.94
C GLY A 391 -11.63 -21.84 6.55
N ALA A 392 -12.48 -20.91 6.17
CA ALA A 392 -13.83 -21.16 5.65
C ALA A 392 -13.76 -21.39 4.13
N ALA A 393 -14.73 -22.13 3.57
CA ALA A 393 -14.93 -22.16 2.13
C ALA A 393 -15.30 -20.76 1.65
N ALA A 394 -14.76 -20.35 0.49
CA ALA A 394 -15.21 -19.11 -0.13
C ALA A 394 -16.71 -19.18 -0.40
N PRO A 395 -17.50 -18.12 -0.15
CA PRO A 395 -18.92 -18.13 -0.47
C PRO A 395 -19.10 -18.49 -1.94
N ALA A 396 -20.00 -19.44 -2.21
CA ALA A 396 -20.37 -19.81 -3.57
C ALA A 396 -20.83 -18.53 -4.30
N GLN A 397 -20.26 -18.29 -5.48
CA GLN A 397 -20.74 -17.22 -6.32
C GLN A 397 -22.14 -17.59 -6.81
N GLU A 398 -23.16 -16.93 -6.30
CA GLU A 398 -24.44 -16.89 -6.98
C GLU A 398 -24.27 -15.95 -8.17
N ASP A 399 -24.19 -16.53 -9.36
CA ASP A 399 -24.35 -15.78 -10.60
C ASP A 399 -25.79 -15.24 -10.61
N PHE A 400 -25.97 -14.03 -10.14
CA PHE A 400 -27.21 -13.29 -10.39
C PHE A 400 -27.25 -12.93 -11.88
N HIS A 401 -27.70 -13.89 -12.69
CA HIS A 401 -28.24 -13.60 -14.00
C HIS A 401 -29.63 -13.01 -13.80
N GLY A 402 -29.72 -11.69 -13.84
CA GLY A 402 -30.95 -10.93 -13.83
C GLY A 402 -30.80 -9.67 -14.66
#